data_438f5c1209dffcc0be865f38a77ff86e
#
_entry.id   438f5c1209dffcc0be865f38a77ff86e
#
_cell.length_a   1.000
_cell.length_b   1.000
_cell.length_c   1.000
_cell.angle_alpha   90.00
_cell.angle_beta   90.00
_cell.angle_gamma   90.00
#
_symmetry.space_group_name_H-M   'P 1'
#
loop_
_entity.id
_entity.type
_entity.pdbx_description
1 polymer ?
#
loop_
_entity_poly.entity_id
_entity_poly.type
_entity_poly.pdbx_seq_one_letter_code
_entity_poly.pdbx_strand_id
1 'polypeptide(L)'
;MESLRNGEGAFGTNWDFGGGARQAQPEKGADKKVTLTVSFDEAFNGAEKKVRVVNPETQEKETLTIKVPAGAMEGGRVRMKGKGHPGANGGAAGDLLVTIKIAPDANFSRKGADVITKLPVSIDEAALGAQIVVLTPSGKKARVRVPAGTQDGAVLTLKGQGAPRLGKNASGTGDLKVEIEVKIPTTLNDEQKAALEAFKAATPESVRG
;
A
#
# COMPACT_ATOMS: atom_id res chain seq x y z
N MET A 1 19.87 -22.73 -96.49
CA MET A 1 18.65 -22.03 -96.97
C MET A 1 18.09 -21.40 -95.73
N GLU A 2 18.36 -20.14 -95.62
CA GLU A 2 17.45 -19.00 -95.69
C GLU A 2 16.41 -18.99 -94.57
N SER A 3 16.10 -18.00 -93.83
CA SER A 3 16.29 -16.53 -94.01
C SER A 3 16.05 -15.85 -92.67
N LEU A 4 16.86 -14.88 -92.40
CA LEU A 4 16.60 -13.55 -91.87
C LEU A 4 15.14 -13.17 -91.58
N ARG A 5 14.80 -12.61 -90.43
CA ARG A 5 14.41 -11.17 -90.33
C ARG A 5 13.96 -10.76 -88.93
N ASN A 6 14.69 -9.85 -88.40
CA ASN A 6 14.29 -8.56 -87.86
C ASN A 6 12.94 -8.44 -87.12
N GLY A 7 13.08 -7.90 -85.92
CA GLY A 7 11.99 -7.27 -85.21
C GLY A 7 12.54 -6.54 -84.00
N GLU A 8 12.88 -5.28 -84.21
CA GLU A 8 13.20 -4.25 -83.23
C GLU A 8 12.07 -4.08 -82.20
N GLY A 9 12.48 -3.71 -81.05
CA GLY A 9 11.59 -2.79 -80.39
C GLY A 9 11.30 -3.07 -78.91
N ALA A 10 11.74 -2.13 -78.20
CA ALA A 10 11.20 -1.60 -76.97
C ALA A 10 11.99 -1.96 -75.67
N PHE A 11 12.99 -1.15 -75.45
CA PHE A 11 13.39 -0.76 -74.14
C PHE A 11 12.22 -0.13 -73.39
N GLY A 12 11.56 -0.90 -72.56
CA GLY A 12 10.61 -0.39 -71.58
C GLY A 12 11.29 -0.39 -70.19
N THR A 13 12.05 0.64 -69.94
CA THR A 13 12.53 0.93 -68.59
C THR A 13 11.33 1.47 -67.79
N ASN A 14 10.55 0.58 -67.18
CA ASN A 14 9.59 0.96 -66.20
C ASN A 14 10.29 1.12 -64.82
N TRP A 15 10.89 2.29 -64.62
CA TRP A 15 11.29 2.73 -63.30
C TRP A 15 10.04 3.13 -62.55
N ASP A 16 9.36 2.14 -61.95
CA ASP A 16 8.33 2.42 -60.95
C ASP A 16 8.98 2.91 -59.67
N PHE A 17 9.30 4.19 -59.63
CA PHE A 17 9.71 4.90 -58.42
C PHE A 17 8.46 5.22 -57.61
N GLY A 18 7.63 4.21 -57.34
CA GLY A 18 6.55 4.26 -56.38
C GLY A 18 7.07 4.10 -54.94
N GLY A 19 7.98 5.00 -54.55
CA GLY A 19 8.32 5.17 -53.13
C GLY A 19 7.13 5.74 -52.38
N GLY A 20 6.11 4.91 -52.14
CA GLY A 20 5.05 5.24 -51.21
C GLY A 20 5.70 5.44 -49.82
N ALA A 21 5.86 6.69 -49.43
CA ALA A 21 6.17 7.03 -48.04
C ALA A 21 5.10 6.35 -47.18
N ARG A 22 5.47 5.20 -46.58
CA ARG A 22 4.65 4.58 -45.54
C ARG A 22 4.47 5.66 -44.49
N GLN A 23 3.30 6.27 -44.44
CA GLN A 23 2.94 7.13 -43.34
C GLN A 23 3.11 6.31 -42.08
N ALA A 24 4.09 6.68 -41.28
CA ALA A 24 4.36 6.02 -40.00
C ALA A 24 3.08 6.12 -39.18
N GLN A 25 2.50 4.99 -38.84
CA GLN A 25 1.25 4.96 -38.09
C GLN A 25 1.49 5.54 -36.69
N PRO A 26 0.50 6.29 -36.15
CA PRO A 26 0.58 6.80 -34.79
C PRO A 26 0.76 5.65 -33.79
N GLU A 27 1.86 5.67 -33.04
CA GLU A 27 2.14 4.67 -32.02
C GLU A 27 1.94 5.27 -30.63
N LYS A 28 1.18 4.56 -29.78
CA LYS A 28 0.97 4.99 -28.39
C LYS A 28 2.26 4.90 -27.61
N GLY A 29 2.55 5.94 -26.81
CA GLY A 29 3.71 5.96 -25.91
C GLY A 29 3.64 4.87 -24.83
N ALA A 30 4.80 4.48 -24.34
CA ALA A 30 4.93 3.49 -23.27
C ALA A 30 4.41 4.03 -21.93
N ASP A 31 3.88 3.14 -21.09
CA ASP A 31 3.46 3.49 -19.75
C ASP A 31 4.68 3.69 -18.83
N LYS A 32 4.62 4.69 -17.96
CA LYS A 32 5.63 4.98 -16.96
C LYS A 32 5.22 4.43 -15.60
N LYS A 33 6.13 3.76 -14.90
CA LYS A 33 5.87 3.21 -13.56
C LYS A 33 6.65 4.00 -12.52
N VAL A 34 5.98 4.41 -11.44
CA VAL A 34 6.57 5.16 -10.33
C VAL A 34 6.06 4.58 -9.02
N THR A 35 6.92 4.50 -8.00
CA THR A 35 6.53 4.12 -6.64
C THR A 35 6.38 5.37 -5.79
N LEU A 36 5.23 5.49 -5.13
CA LEU A 36 4.92 6.58 -4.21
C LEU A 36 4.90 6.02 -2.78
N THR A 37 5.85 6.45 -1.95
CA THR A 37 5.83 6.10 -0.53
C THR A 37 4.95 7.09 0.22
N VAL A 38 4.00 6.56 0.98
CA VAL A 38 3.07 7.30 1.83
C VAL A 38 3.19 6.81 3.27
N SER A 39 2.85 7.65 4.25
CA SER A 39 2.76 7.21 5.65
C SER A 39 1.52 6.33 5.87
N PHE A 40 1.47 5.67 7.03
CA PHE A 40 0.30 4.91 7.45
C PHE A 40 -0.96 5.80 7.48
N ASP A 41 -0.86 7.00 8.10
CA ASP A 41 -1.97 7.95 8.21
C ASP A 41 -2.47 8.44 6.86
N GLU A 42 -1.56 8.73 5.94
CA GLU A 42 -1.89 9.15 4.58
C GLU A 42 -2.61 8.04 3.79
N ALA A 43 -2.19 6.79 3.97
CA ALA A 43 -2.86 5.64 3.36
C ALA A 43 -4.21 5.35 4.03
N PHE A 44 -4.34 5.61 5.33
CA PHE A 44 -5.56 5.37 6.09
C PHE A 44 -6.63 6.42 5.78
N ASN A 45 -6.29 7.71 5.89
CA ASN A 45 -7.22 8.83 5.71
C ASN A 45 -7.38 9.26 4.25
N GLY A 46 -6.45 8.87 3.38
CA GLY A 46 -6.29 9.42 2.05
C GLY A 46 -5.50 10.73 2.08
N ALA A 47 -4.79 11.01 1.00
CA ALA A 47 -3.97 12.21 0.89
C ALA A 47 -3.79 12.66 -0.57
N GLU A 48 -3.44 13.92 -0.77
CA GLU A 48 -2.96 14.41 -2.04
C GLU A 48 -1.46 14.65 -1.98
N LYS A 49 -0.71 13.93 -2.81
CA LYS A 49 0.75 14.03 -2.88
C LYS A 49 1.20 14.68 -4.17
N LYS A 50 2.05 15.68 -4.05
CA LYS A 50 2.73 16.29 -5.21
C LYS A 50 3.99 15.51 -5.54
N VAL A 51 4.05 14.92 -6.72
CA VAL A 51 5.22 14.17 -7.22
C VAL A 51 5.81 14.90 -8.41
N ARG A 52 7.10 15.13 -8.37
CA ARG A 52 7.84 15.68 -9.50
C ARG A 52 8.22 14.55 -10.45
N VAL A 53 7.73 14.61 -11.66
CA VAL A 53 8.05 13.66 -12.72
C VAL A 53 8.88 14.40 -13.76
N VAL A 54 10.06 13.86 -14.08
CA VAL A 54 10.90 14.40 -15.13
C VAL A 54 10.53 13.71 -16.44
N ASN A 55 10.25 14.47 -17.48
CA ASN A 55 10.13 13.96 -18.82
C ASN A 55 11.54 13.62 -19.34
N PRO A 56 11.84 12.36 -19.69
CA PRO A 56 13.19 11.99 -20.12
C PRO A 56 13.62 12.64 -21.45
N GLU A 57 12.69 13.04 -22.29
CA GLU A 57 12.98 13.63 -23.60
C GLU A 57 13.18 15.14 -23.55
N THR A 58 12.28 15.85 -22.83
CA THR A 58 12.33 17.32 -22.75
C THR A 58 13.06 17.83 -21.52
N GLN A 59 13.46 16.93 -20.58
CA GLN A 59 14.04 17.28 -19.26
C GLN A 59 13.14 18.21 -18.44
N GLU A 60 11.92 18.44 -18.86
CA GLU A 60 10.96 19.26 -18.14
C GLU A 60 10.47 18.56 -16.88
N LYS A 61 10.42 19.31 -15.79
CA LYS A 61 9.92 18.85 -14.50
C LYS A 61 8.45 19.21 -14.39
N GLU A 62 7.58 18.21 -14.48
CA GLU A 62 6.15 18.39 -14.23
C GLU A 62 5.83 17.99 -12.77
N THR A 63 5.08 18.82 -12.06
CA THR A 63 4.55 18.47 -10.75
C THR A 63 3.14 17.93 -10.89
N LEU A 64 2.98 16.63 -10.63
CA LEU A 64 1.69 15.95 -10.68
C LEU A 64 1.13 15.78 -9.27
N THR A 65 -0.14 16.11 -9.09
CA THR A 65 -0.86 15.82 -7.85
C THR A 65 -1.49 14.42 -7.95
N ILE A 66 -1.04 13.50 -7.09
CA ILE A 66 -1.54 12.14 -7.02
C ILE A 66 -2.50 12.04 -5.85
N LYS A 67 -3.73 11.65 -6.13
CA LYS A 67 -4.75 11.43 -5.10
C LYS A 67 -4.67 9.99 -4.60
N VAL A 68 -4.24 9.83 -3.35
CA VAL A 68 -4.22 8.56 -2.63
C VAL A 68 -5.59 8.36 -1.99
N PRO A 69 -6.34 7.32 -2.34
CA PRO A 69 -7.67 7.11 -1.74
C PRO A 69 -7.54 6.68 -0.28
N ALA A 70 -8.52 7.05 0.55
CA ALA A 70 -8.60 6.58 1.93
C ALA A 70 -8.70 5.04 1.97
N GLY A 71 -7.90 4.41 2.82
CA GLY A 71 -7.80 2.96 2.89
C GLY A 71 -6.85 2.33 1.86
N ALA A 72 -6.03 3.13 1.15
CA ALA A 72 -5.05 2.63 0.20
C ALA A 72 -4.24 1.47 0.80
N MET A 73 -4.02 0.42 0.00
CA MET A 73 -3.29 -0.77 0.42
C MET A 73 -1.88 -0.79 -0.18
N GLU A 74 -0.98 -1.53 0.48
CA GLU A 74 0.35 -1.81 -0.04
C GLU A 74 0.25 -2.43 -1.45
N GLY A 75 1.05 -1.92 -2.39
CA GLY A 75 1.01 -2.36 -3.79
C GLY A 75 -0.21 -1.86 -4.59
N GLY A 76 -1.10 -1.06 -3.98
CA GLY A 76 -2.21 -0.42 -4.67
C GLY A 76 -1.73 0.43 -5.84
N ARG A 77 -2.50 0.48 -6.94
CA ARG A 77 -2.13 1.20 -8.16
C ARG A 77 -3.08 2.33 -8.45
N VAL A 78 -2.52 3.51 -8.70
CA VAL A 78 -3.25 4.69 -9.21
C VAL A 78 -2.79 4.94 -10.63
N ARG A 79 -3.73 4.99 -11.57
CA ARG A 79 -3.44 5.26 -12.99
C ARG A 79 -3.78 6.71 -13.33
N MET A 80 -2.82 7.41 -13.90
CA MET A 80 -3.00 8.75 -14.45
C MET A 80 -2.88 8.68 -15.97
N LYS A 81 -4.01 8.87 -16.66
CA LYS A 81 -4.07 8.75 -18.12
C LYS A 81 -3.23 9.83 -18.80
N GLY A 82 -2.50 9.44 -19.85
CA GLY A 82 -1.73 10.36 -20.69
C GLY A 82 -0.53 11.03 -20.00
N LYS A 83 -0.05 10.48 -18.85
CA LYS A 83 1.11 11.00 -18.10
C LYS A 83 2.33 10.06 -18.16
N GLY A 84 2.34 9.12 -19.12
CA GLY A 84 3.45 8.24 -19.45
C GLY A 84 4.45 8.87 -20.42
N HIS A 85 5.08 8.04 -21.24
CA HIS A 85 5.96 8.53 -22.31
C HIS A 85 5.15 9.07 -23.50
N PRO A 86 5.65 10.09 -24.23
CA PRO A 86 5.00 10.57 -25.42
C PRO A 86 4.89 9.45 -26.48
N GLY A 87 3.86 9.52 -27.30
CA GLY A 87 3.69 8.62 -28.44
C GLY A 87 4.49 9.08 -29.65
N ALA A 88 4.87 8.15 -30.54
CA ALA A 88 5.53 8.44 -31.80
C ALA A 88 4.50 8.79 -32.89
N ASN A 89 4.91 9.57 -33.90
CA ASN A 89 4.12 9.92 -35.11
C ASN A 89 2.73 10.49 -34.78
N GLY A 90 2.62 11.31 -33.74
CA GLY A 90 1.33 11.89 -33.32
C GLY A 90 0.45 10.91 -32.52
N GLY A 91 0.98 9.79 -32.07
CA GLY A 91 0.31 8.85 -31.20
C GLY A 91 0.06 9.41 -29.79
N ALA A 92 -0.97 8.92 -29.10
CA ALA A 92 -1.29 9.34 -27.74
C ALA A 92 -0.18 8.97 -26.75
N ALA A 93 0.06 9.79 -25.73
CA ALA A 93 0.97 9.46 -24.66
C ALA A 93 0.49 8.21 -23.87
N GLY A 94 1.42 7.47 -23.31
CA GLY A 94 1.18 6.38 -22.37
C GLY A 94 0.59 6.87 -21.06
N ASP A 95 0.42 5.99 -20.09
CA ASP A 95 -0.12 6.31 -18.78
C ASP A 95 0.96 6.26 -17.70
N LEU A 96 0.77 7.03 -16.64
CA LEU A 96 1.59 6.92 -15.43
C LEU A 96 0.90 5.96 -14.45
N LEU A 97 1.58 4.86 -14.14
CA LEU A 97 1.15 3.87 -13.16
C LEU A 97 1.91 4.10 -11.85
N VAL A 98 1.18 4.61 -10.87
CA VAL A 98 1.74 4.89 -9.53
C VAL A 98 1.44 3.72 -8.61
N THR A 99 2.48 3.05 -8.13
CA THR A 99 2.34 1.99 -7.12
C THR A 99 2.53 2.60 -5.74
N ILE A 100 1.56 2.38 -4.86
CA ILE A 100 1.59 2.88 -3.47
C ILE A 100 2.44 1.94 -2.64
N LYS A 101 3.40 2.49 -1.90
CA LYS A 101 4.17 1.82 -0.87
C LYS A 101 3.89 2.49 0.47
N ILE A 102 3.50 1.72 1.49
CA ILE A 102 3.21 2.26 2.81
C ILE A 102 4.46 2.16 3.67
N ALA A 103 4.90 3.29 4.23
CA ALA A 103 6.00 3.28 5.19
C ALA A 103 5.58 2.53 6.47
N PRO A 104 6.48 1.75 7.09
CA PRO A 104 6.21 1.13 8.38
C PRO A 104 5.85 2.19 9.41
N ASP A 105 4.86 1.88 10.25
CA ASP A 105 4.46 2.71 11.39
C ASP A 105 4.84 2.02 12.69
N ALA A 106 5.17 2.81 13.74
CA ALA A 106 5.62 2.27 15.02
C ALA A 106 4.47 1.62 15.82
N ASN A 107 3.25 2.10 15.64
CA ASN A 107 2.10 1.71 16.47
C ASN A 107 1.10 0.84 15.72
N PHE A 108 1.05 0.97 14.39
CA PHE A 108 0.03 0.33 13.58
C PHE A 108 0.64 -0.52 12.47
N SER A 109 0.07 -1.68 12.28
CA SER A 109 0.29 -2.52 11.11
C SER A 109 -1.05 -2.87 10.46
N ARG A 110 -1.03 -3.37 9.22
CA ARG A 110 -2.26 -3.68 8.49
C ARG A 110 -2.28 -5.10 7.95
N LYS A 111 -3.46 -5.70 8.01
CA LYS A 111 -3.77 -6.93 7.28
C LYS A 111 -5.07 -6.72 6.50
N GLY A 112 -4.93 -6.31 5.24
CA GLY A 112 -6.07 -5.87 4.43
C GLY A 112 -6.68 -4.57 4.96
N ALA A 113 -7.98 -4.56 5.26
CA ALA A 113 -8.67 -3.44 5.88
C ALA A 113 -8.54 -3.41 7.41
N ASP A 114 -8.17 -4.54 8.04
CA ASP A 114 -7.96 -4.59 9.48
C ASP A 114 -6.65 -3.91 9.85
N VAL A 115 -6.68 -3.20 10.95
CA VAL A 115 -5.49 -2.57 11.57
C VAL A 115 -5.14 -3.32 12.83
N ILE A 116 -3.87 -3.51 13.07
CA ILE A 116 -3.35 -4.21 14.26
C ILE A 116 -2.50 -3.22 15.04
N THR A 117 -2.73 -3.14 16.34
CA THR A 117 -1.90 -2.38 17.28
C THR A 117 -1.56 -3.25 18.48
N LYS A 118 -0.40 -3.02 19.08
CA LYS A 118 -0.01 -3.68 20.33
C LYS A 118 -0.40 -2.81 21.51
N LEU A 119 -0.95 -3.44 22.53
CA LEU A 119 -1.30 -2.82 23.80
C LEU A 119 -0.47 -3.44 24.92
N PRO A 120 0.54 -2.72 25.42
CA PRO A 120 1.25 -3.19 26.60
C PRO A 120 0.33 -3.09 27.81
N VAL A 121 0.25 -4.17 28.58
CA VAL A 121 -0.50 -4.28 29.83
C VAL A 121 0.41 -4.84 30.92
N SER A 122 0.19 -4.44 32.15
CA SER A 122 0.92 -4.99 33.28
C SER A 122 0.34 -6.35 33.70
N ILE A 123 1.05 -7.09 34.54
CA ILE A 123 0.63 -8.42 35.03
C ILE A 123 -0.67 -8.32 35.81
N ASP A 124 -0.81 -7.30 36.64
CA ASP A 124 -2.00 -7.07 37.46
C ASP A 124 -3.21 -6.70 36.58
N GLU A 125 -3.03 -5.86 35.56
CA GLU A 125 -4.07 -5.52 34.56
C GLU A 125 -4.53 -6.74 33.77
N ALA A 126 -3.61 -7.60 33.37
CA ALA A 126 -3.92 -8.84 32.66
C ALA A 126 -4.62 -9.86 33.56
N ALA A 127 -4.21 -9.99 34.82
CA ALA A 127 -4.78 -10.94 35.76
C ALA A 127 -6.14 -10.52 36.33
N LEU A 128 -6.28 -9.24 36.71
CA LEU A 128 -7.47 -8.71 37.35
C LEU A 128 -8.47 -8.10 36.38
N GLY A 129 -8.01 -7.81 35.16
CA GLY A 129 -8.76 -7.08 34.15
C GLY A 129 -8.63 -5.56 34.35
N ALA A 130 -8.71 -4.84 33.24
CA ALA A 130 -8.55 -3.39 33.22
C ALA A 130 -9.39 -2.73 32.15
N GLN A 131 -9.57 -1.40 32.26
CA GLN A 131 -10.10 -0.57 31.19
C GLN A 131 -9.01 0.40 30.74
N ILE A 132 -8.51 0.20 29.54
CA ILE A 132 -7.37 0.94 29.01
C ILE A 132 -7.84 1.79 27.80
N VAL A 133 -7.32 3.00 27.71
CA VAL A 133 -7.58 3.89 26.58
C VAL A 133 -6.51 3.67 25.51
N VAL A 134 -6.93 3.33 24.30
CA VAL A 134 -6.04 3.18 23.13
C VAL A 134 -6.34 4.27 22.10
N LEU A 135 -5.33 4.65 21.34
CA LEU A 135 -5.52 5.48 20.17
C LEU A 135 -5.94 4.60 18.99
N THR A 136 -7.00 5.02 18.31
CA THR A 136 -7.41 4.38 17.07
C THR A 136 -6.62 4.96 15.89
N PRO A 137 -6.55 4.26 14.74
CA PRO A 137 -5.90 4.79 13.54
C PRO A 137 -6.46 6.11 13.03
N SER A 138 -7.71 6.43 13.39
CA SER A 138 -8.34 7.72 13.07
C SER A 138 -7.97 8.85 14.04
N GLY A 139 -7.03 8.61 14.98
CA GLY A 139 -6.63 9.58 16.01
C GLY A 139 -7.61 9.75 17.17
N LYS A 140 -8.69 8.98 17.20
CA LYS A 140 -9.67 9.01 18.30
C LYS A 140 -9.23 8.09 19.44
N LYS A 141 -9.67 8.43 20.66
CA LYS A 141 -9.48 7.57 21.83
C LYS A 141 -10.61 6.56 21.93
N ALA A 142 -10.29 5.29 22.09
CA ALA A 142 -11.27 4.22 22.37
C ALA A 142 -10.92 3.54 23.69
N ARG A 143 -11.94 3.12 24.43
CA ARG A 143 -11.75 2.32 25.65
C ARG A 143 -11.81 0.85 25.29
N VAL A 144 -10.79 0.11 25.69
CA VAL A 144 -10.69 -1.33 25.56
C VAL A 144 -10.84 -1.94 26.93
N ARG A 145 -11.77 -2.88 27.08
CA ARG A 145 -11.90 -3.69 28.30
C ARG A 145 -11.05 -4.93 28.13
N VAL A 146 -10.01 -5.05 28.95
CA VAL A 146 -9.20 -6.24 29.08
C VAL A 146 -9.89 -7.15 30.11
N PRO A 147 -10.37 -8.34 29.75
CA PRO A 147 -10.97 -9.28 30.70
C PRO A 147 -9.93 -9.79 31.71
N ALA A 148 -10.38 -10.13 32.91
CA ALA A 148 -9.51 -10.81 33.89
C ALA A 148 -9.02 -12.15 33.33
N GLY A 149 -7.74 -12.48 33.56
CA GLY A 149 -7.11 -13.70 33.05
C GLY A 149 -6.69 -13.63 31.59
N THR A 150 -6.60 -12.43 31.02
CA THR A 150 -6.14 -12.24 29.64
C THR A 150 -4.69 -12.68 29.51
N GLN A 151 -4.42 -13.52 28.51
CA GLN A 151 -3.08 -14.04 28.23
C GLN A 151 -2.31 -13.14 27.27
N ASP A 152 -0.98 -13.26 27.28
CA ASP A 152 -0.11 -12.63 26.30
C ASP A 152 -0.47 -13.06 24.86
N GLY A 153 -0.43 -12.13 23.90
CA GLY A 153 -0.84 -12.39 22.52
C GLY A 153 -2.35 -12.46 22.29
N ALA A 154 -3.19 -12.32 23.33
CA ALA A 154 -4.64 -12.26 23.16
C ALA A 154 -5.04 -11.08 22.28
N VAL A 155 -6.04 -11.26 21.38
CA VAL A 155 -6.48 -10.23 20.45
C VAL A 155 -7.88 -9.76 20.81
N LEU A 156 -8.01 -8.49 21.14
CA LEU A 156 -9.28 -7.81 21.36
C LEU A 156 -9.68 -7.05 20.11
N THR A 157 -10.93 -7.18 19.66
CA THR A 157 -11.40 -6.58 18.40
C THR A 157 -12.34 -5.41 18.66
N LEU A 158 -11.97 -4.24 18.15
CA LEU A 158 -12.81 -3.06 18.08
C LEU A 158 -13.41 -2.98 16.68
N LYS A 159 -14.67 -3.38 16.54
CA LYS A 159 -15.39 -3.44 15.26
C LYS A 159 -15.49 -2.08 14.59
N GLY A 160 -15.24 -2.05 13.29
CA GLY A 160 -15.40 -0.85 12.48
C GLY A 160 -14.37 0.26 12.73
N GLN A 161 -13.30 0.00 13.51
CA GLN A 161 -12.24 0.97 13.79
C GLN A 161 -10.98 0.76 12.93
N GLY A 162 -11.04 -0.12 11.94
CA GLY A 162 -10.00 -0.33 10.95
C GLY A 162 -10.08 0.63 9.77
N ALA A 163 -9.33 0.33 8.72
CA ALA A 163 -9.25 1.17 7.52
C ALA A 163 -10.50 1.03 6.62
N PRO A 164 -10.85 2.08 5.88
CA PRO A 164 -11.88 1.99 4.84
C PRO A 164 -11.57 0.88 3.85
N ARG A 165 -12.60 0.15 3.44
CA ARG A 165 -12.48 -0.90 2.42
C ARG A 165 -12.54 -0.28 1.04
N LEU A 166 -11.61 -0.67 0.16
CA LEU A 166 -11.55 -0.21 -1.23
C LEU A 166 -12.08 -1.29 -2.18
N GLY A 167 -12.85 -0.86 -3.18
CA GLY A 167 -13.38 -1.72 -4.24
C GLY A 167 -14.76 -1.27 -4.73
N LYS A 168 -15.16 -1.74 -5.91
CA LYS A 168 -16.45 -1.34 -6.53
C LYS A 168 -17.68 -1.67 -5.67
N ASN A 169 -17.60 -2.70 -4.83
CA ASN A 169 -18.69 -3.14 -3.94
C ASN A 169 -18.24 -3.16 -2.46
N ALA A 170 -17.11 -2.53 -2.13
CA ALA A 170 -16.62 -2.49 -0.77
C ALA A 170 -17.31 -1.36 -0.01
N SER A 171 -18.05 -1.70 1.02
CA SER A 171 -18.66 -0.75 1.97
C SER A 171 -18.12 -1.00 3.36
N GLY A 172 -18.06 0.07 4.16
CA GLY A 172 -17.65 0.02 5.56
C GLY A 172 -16.13 0.04 5.75
N THR A 173 -15.75 -0.24 6.98
CA THR A 173 -14.39 -0.24 7.48
C THR A 173 -14.00 -1.65 7.94
N GLY A 174 -12.69 -1.91 8.05
CA GLY A 174 -12.19 -3.08 8.76
C GLY A 174 -12.29 -2.89 10.27
N ASP A 175 -11.65 -3.77 11.02
CA ASP A 175 -11.62 -3.76 12.46
C ASP A 175 -10.24 -3.34 12.98
N LEU A 176 -10.20 -2.77 14.19
CA LEU A 176 -8.94 -2.58 14.92
C LEU A 176 -8.73 -3.78 15.85
N LYS A 177 -7.68 -4.53 15.61
CA LYS A 177 -7.23 -5.66 16.42
C LYS A 177 -6.18 -5.17 17.39
N VAL A 178 -6.49 -5.24 18.66
CA VAL A 178 -5.60 -4.87 19.76
C VAL A 178 -4.97 -6.13 20.31
N GLU A 179 -3.70 -6.35 19.99
CA GLU A 179 -2.92 -7.48 20.48
C GLU A 179 -2.34 -7.12 21.84
N ILE A 180 -2.69 -7.91 22.85
CA ILE A 180 -2.22 -7.70 24.23
C ILE A 180 -0.76 -8.16 24.32
N GLU A 181 0.09 -7.30 24.87
CA GLU A 181 1.47 -7.60 25.17
C GLU A 181 1.70 -7.45 26.68
N VAL A 182 1.76 -8.58 27.39
CA VAL A 182 1.95 -8.55 28.85
C VAL A 182 3.40 -8.17 29.17
N LYS A 183 3.57 -7.05 29.87
CA LYS A 183 4.88 -6.55 30.30
C LYS A 183 5.15 -6.90 31.75
N ILE A 184 6.22 -7.62 31.97
CA ILE A 184 6.74 -7.93 33.29
C ILE A 184 7.74 -6.85 33.69
N PRO A 185 7.59 -6.19 34.86
CA PRO A 185 8.57 -5.21 35.34
C PRO A 185 9.94 -5.82 35.50
N THR A 186 10.97 -5.16 35.00
CA THR A 186 12.36 -5.63 35.10
C THR A 186 13.00 -5.35 36.48
N THR A 187 12.47 -4.36 37.17
CA THR A 187 12.90 -3.97 38.52
C THR A 187 11.69 -3.88 39.43
N LEU A 188 11.82 -4.44 40.62
CA LEU A 188 10.79 -4.45 41.65
C LEU A 188 11.32 -3.76 42.92
N ASN A 189 10.47 -2.94 43.53
CA ASN A 189 10.74 -2.49 44.89
C ASN A 189 10.42 -3.60 45.90
N ASP A 190 10.75 -3.39 47.19
CA ASP A 190 10.60 -4.41 48.24
C ASP A 190 9.12 -4.76 48.47
N GLU A 191 8.21 -3.80 48.38
CA GLU A 191 6.77 -4.03 48.54
C GLU A 191 6.20 -4.88 47.39
N GLN A 192 6.59 -4.56 46.15
CA GLN A 192 6.18 -5.34 44.95
C GLN A 192 6.70 -6.77 44.98
N LYS A 193 7.94 -6.95 45.47
CA LYS A 193 8.55 -8.25 45.64
C LYS A 193 7.81 -9.06 46.67
N ALA A 194 7.52 -8.49 47.85
CA ALA A 194 6.75 -9.13 48.89
C ALA A 194 5.34 -9.53 48.42
N ALA A 195 4.66 -8.68 47.67
CA ALA A 195 3.36 -8.96 47.09
C ALA A 195 3.39 -10.15 46.10
N LEU A 196 4.40 -10.21 45.25
CA LEU A 196 4.59 -11.35 44.33
C LEU A 196 4.96 -12.63 45.03
N GLU A 197 5.73 -12.57 46.12
CA GLU A 197 6.04 -13.74 46.95
C GLU A 197 4.79 -14.26 47.67
N ALA A 198 3.94 -13.36 48.16
CA ALA A 198 2.64 -13.74 48.76
C ALA A 198 1.71 -14.36 47.70
N PHE A 199 1.64 -13.79 46.51
CA PHE A 199 0.86 -14.36 45.40
C PHE A 199 1.36 -15.74 45.02
N LYS A 200 2.69 -15.94 44.92
CA LYS A 200 3.32 -17.25 44.69
C LYS A 200 2.95 -18.27 45.76
N ALA A 201 2.96 -17.89 47.03
CA ALA A 201 2.59 -18.78 48.13
C ALA A 201 1.10 -19.17 48.10
N ALA A 202 0.23 -18.26 47.63
CA ALA A 202 -1.19 -18.51 47.48
C ALA A 202 -1.58 -19.30 46.22
N THR A 203 -0.62 -19.52 45.29
CA THR A 203 -0.86 -20.22 44.01
C THR A 203 -0.26 -21.64 44.11
N PRO A 204 -1.04 -22.66 44.49
CA PRO A 204 -0.53 -24.02 44.66
C PRO A 204 -0.30 -24.75 43.33
N GLU A 205 -0.92 -24.29 42.23
CA GLU A 205 -0.87 -24.97 40.96
C GLU A 205 0.32 -24.50 40.10
N SER A 206 1.04 -25.48 39.55
CA SER A 206 2.09 -25.20 38.57
C SER A 206 1.47 -24.83 37.23
N VAL A 207 1.82 -23.68 36.66
CA VAL A 207 1.49 -23.29 35.28
C VAL A 207 2.23 -24.15 34.23
N ARG A 208 3.10 -25.04 34.70
CA ARG A 208 3.82 -25.99 33.86
C ARG A 208 3.18 -27.36 34.09
N GLY A 209 2.22 -27.70 33.29
CA GLY A 209 1.49 -28.98 33.42
C GLY A 209 2.35 -30.17 33.75
#